data_e1bf8ee5cccd6b76f5f9379a6424370e
#
_entry.id   e1bf8ee5cccd6b76f5f9379a6424370e
#
_cell.length_a   1.000
_cell.length_b   1.000
_cell.length_c   1.000
_cell.angle_alpha   90.00
_cell.angle_beta   90.00
_cell.angle_gamma   90.00
#
_symmetry.space_group_name_H-M   'P 1'
#
loop_
_entity.id
_entity.type
_entity.pdbx_description
1 polymer ?
#
loop_
_entity_poly.entity_id
_entity_poly.type
_entity_poly.pdbx_seq_one_letter_code
_entity_poly.pdbx_strand_id
1 'polypeptide(L)'
;MAKICVVGAGKIGKIVNAFLKREKHEVFLIDANTEIKNAIHIDANDESALTEFIKDKDIVVSCASYDANISIADACAANDVAYFDLTEDVAVSDHIKGLKTEAFMMPQ
;
A
#
# COMPACT_ATOMS: atom_id res chain seq x y z
N MET A 1 -12.08 13.70 1.94
CA MET A 1 -10.63 13.55 1.87
C MET A 1 -10.21 12.27 2.59
N ALA A 2 -9.46 11.43 1.91
CA ALA A 2 -9.02 10.16 2.47
C ALA A 2 -7.57 10.23 2.92
N LYS A 3 -7.20 9.40 3.90
CA LYS A 3 -5.81 9.16 4.27
C LYS A 3 -5.31 7.96 3.49
N ILE A 4 -4.35 8.17 2.61
CA ILE A 4 -3.88 7.17 1.66
C ILE A 4 -2.39 6.92 1.87
N CYS A 5 -2.02 5.65 2.04
CA CYS A 5 -0.63 5.22 2.07
C CYS A 5 -0.25 4.66 0.70
N VAL A 6 0.78 5.22 0.07
CA VAL A 6 1.35 4.69 -1.17
C VAL A 6 2.63 3.95 -0.81
N VAL A 7 2.69 2.67 -1.12
CA VAL A 7 3.85 1.82 -0.82
C VAL A 7 4.69 1.66 -2.07
N GLY A 8 5.97 2.04 -1.96
CA GLY A 8 6.91 1.97 -3.07
C GLY A 8 7.09 3.31 -3.77
N ALA A 9 8.23 3.93 -3.56
CA ALA A 9 8.55 5.27 -4.07
C ALA A 9 9.39 5.23 -5.36
N GLY A 10 9.18 4.21 -6.19
CA GLY A 10 9.73 4.17 -7.53
C GLY A 10 8.98 5.11 -8.46
N LYS A 11 9.21 4.95 -9.76
CA LYS A 11 8.64 5.86 -10.76
C LYS A 11 7.10 5.92 -10.69
N ILE A 12 6.45 4.76 -10.62
CA ILE A 12 4.99 4.69 -10.58
C ILE A 12 4.46 5.22 -9.24
N GLY A 13 5.08 4.84 -8.14
CA GLY A 13 4.66 5.31 -6.81
C GLY A 13 4.72 6.83 -6.68
N LYS A 14 5.76 7.45 -7.22
CA LYS A 14 5.88 8.92 -7.23
C LYS A 14 4.79 9.59 -8.06
N ILE A 15 4.43 8.99 -9.20
CA ILE A 15 3.34 9.51 -10.05
C ILE A 15 2.00 9.41 -9.32
N VAL A 16 1.71 8.26 -8.72
CA VAL A 16 0.48 8.04 -7.96
C VAL A 16 0.40 9.02 -6.78
N ASN A 17 1.50 9.17 -6.05
CA ASN A 17 1.57 10.10 -4.92
C ASN A 17 1.24 11.54 -5.35
N ALA A 18 1.85 12.02 -6.43
CA ALA A 18 1.61 13.36 -6.94
C ALA A 18 0.15 13.55 -7.40
N PHE A 19 -0.40 12.56 -8.08
CA PHE A 19 -1.79 12.59 -8.55
C PHE A 19 -2.77 12.69 -7.37
N LEU A 20 -2.60 11.82 -6.36
CA LEU A 20 -3.49 11.80 -5.21
C LEU A 20 -3.41 13.08 -4.38
N LYS A 21 -2.22 13.65 -4.25
CA LYS A 21 -2.05 14.94 -3.57
C LYS A 21 -2.76 16.07 -4.32
N ARG A 22 -2.71 16.03 -5.65
CA ARG A 22 -3.42 17.02 -6.46
C ARG A 22 -4.93 16.91 -6.29
N GLU A 23 -5.43 15.71 -6.03
CA GLU A 23 -6.85 15.48 -5.73
C GLU A 23 -7.20 15.79 -4.28
N LYS A 24 -6.30 16.43 -3.54
CA LYS A 24 -6.48 16.92 -2.17
C LYS A 24 -6.66 15.83 -1.11
N HIS A 25 -6.15 14.63 -1.38
CA HIS A 25 -6.07 13.58 -0.35
C HIS A 25 -4.84 13.79 0.53
N GLU A 26 -4.90 13.29 1.74
CA GLU A 26 -3.74 13.22 2.61
C GLU A 26 -2.95 11.97 2.26
N VAL A 27 -1.77 12.12 1.68
CA VAL A 27 -1.01 11.01 1.10
C VAL A 27 0.33 10.83 1.81
N PHE A 28 0.63 9.58 2.13
CA PHE A 28 1.86 9.17 2.81
C PHE A 28 2.60 8.18 1.90
N LEU A 29 3.75 8.59 1.39
CA LEU A 29 4.59 7.74 0.53
C LEU A 29 5.62 7.04 1.39
N ILE A 30 5.64 5.70 1.36
CA ILE A 30 6.61 4.91 2.14
C ILE A 30 7.49 4.07 1.23
N ASP A 31 8.74 3.86 1.66
CA ASP A 31 9.70 2.99 0.98
C ASP A 31 10.79 2.58 1.98
N ALA A 32 11.29 1.36 1.85
CA ALA A 32 12.39 0.88 2.67
C ALA A 32 13.73 1.53 2.29
N ASN A 33 13.86 2.05 1.08
CA ASN A 33 15.11 2.65 0.60
C ASN A 33 15.33 4.02 1.25
N THR A 34 16.30 4.09 2.15
CA THR A 34 16.62 5.31 2.89
C THR A 34 17.23 6.42 2.05
N GLU A 35 17.62 6.13 0.81
CA GLU A 35 18.14 7.14 -0.11
C GLU A 35 17.04 7.98 -0.78
N ILE A 36 15.80 7.52 -0.71
CA ILE A 36 14.67 8.28 -1.25
C ILE A 36 14.24 9.34 -0.25
N LYS A 37 14.42 10.62 -0.63
CA LYS A 37 14.28 11.74 0.30
C LYS A 37 12.85 12.10 0.68
N ASN A 38 11.90 11.90 -0.20
CA ASN A 38 10.54 12.36 0.01
C ASN A 38 9.59 11.23 0.43
N ALA A 39 10.13 10.15 0.98
CA ALA A 39 9.36 9.02 1.45
C ALA A 39 9.62 8.79 2.94
N ILE A 40 8.61 8.26 3.62
CA ILE A 40 8.75 7.77 4.98
C ILE A 40 9.41 6.39 4.88
N HIS A 41 10.47 6.14 5.64
CA HIS A 41 11.25 4.92 5.51
C HIS A 41 10.65 3.82 6.38
N ILE A 42 9.81 2.99 5.76
CA ILE A 42 9.19 1.82 6.37
C ILE A 42 9.36 0.65 5.40
N ASP A 43 9.87 -0.47 5.92
CA ASP A 43 9.98 -1.70 5.13
C ASP A 43 8.63 -2.42 5.16
N ALA A 44 8.02 -2.62 3.99
CA ALA A 44 6.74 -3.31 3.89
C ALA A 44 6.83 -4.78 4.32
N ASN A 45 8.02 -5.36 4.41
CA ASN A 45 8.23 -6.70 4.94
C ASN A 45 8.37 -6.72 6.46
N ASP A 46 8.48 -5.57 7.10
CA ASP A 46 8.41 -5.46 8.55
C ASP A 46 6.94 -5.33 8.94
N GLU A 47 6.35 -6.48 9.26
CA GLU A 47 4.92 -6.59 9.49
C GLU A 47 4.42 -5.69 10.61
N SER A 48 5.18 -5.59 11.70
CA SER A 48 4.81 -4.74 12.84
C SER A 48 4.84 -3.27 12.49
N ALA A 49 5.89 -2.82 11.82
CA ALA A 49 6.02 -1.42 11.42
C ALA A 49 4.95 -1.03 10.40
N LEU A 50 4.69 -1.89 9.42
CA LEU A 50 3.69 -1.65 8.41
C LEU A 50 2.29 -1.57 9.02
N THR A 51 1.92 -2.54 9.84
CA THR A 51 0.61 -2.58 10.50
C THR A 51 0.38 -1.34 11.35
N GLU A 52 1.35 -0.96 12.15
CA GLU A 52 1.24 0.23 13.00
C GLU A 52 1.04 1.50 12.18
N PHE A 53 1.68 1.57 11.01
CA PHE A 53 1.57 2.74 10.15
C PHE A 53 0.22 2.82 9.42
N ILE A 54 -0.28 1.69 8.89
CA ILE A 54 -1.48 1.71 8.03
C ILE A 54 -2.79 1.64 8.79
N LYS A 55 -2.79 1.28 10.05
CA LYS A 55 -4.05 1.02 10.79
C LYS A 55 -4.99 2.21 10.86
N ASP A 56 -4.47 3.43 10.74
CA ASP A 56 -5.28 4.67 10.74
C ASP A 56 -5.48 5.24 9.33
N LYS A 57 -5.11 4.50 8.30
CA LYS A 57 -5.29 4.93 6.91
C LYS A 57 -6.61 4.37 6.37
N ASP A 58 -7.17 5.05 5.40
CA ASP A 58 -8.40 4.61 4.73
C ASP A 58 -8.07 3.64 3.59
N ILE A 59 -6.98 3.91 2.88
CA ILE A 59 -6.62 3.19 1.66
C ILE A 59 -5.11 2.99 1.62
N VAL A 60 -4.69 1.82 1.14
CA VAL A 60 -3.29 1.56 0.78
C VAL A 60 -3.22 1.25 -0.71
N VAL A 61 -2.34 1.97 -1.42
CA VAL A 61 -2.05 1.70 -2.83
C VAL A 61 -0.65 1.14 -2.92
N SER A 62 -0.51 -0.10 -3.36
CA SER A 62 0.81 -0.72 -3.48
C SER A 62 1.37 -0.56 -4.89
N CYS A 63 2.52 0.08 -4.97
CA CYS A 63 3.36 0.17 -6.15
C CYS A 63 4.68 -0.57 -5.92
N ALA A 64 4.71 -1.47 -4.95
CA ALA A 64 5.87 -2.27 -4.59
C ALA A 64 5.95 -3.55 -5.42
N SER A 65 6.99 -4.37 -5.18
CA SER A 65 7.10 -5.66 -5.83
C SER A 65 6.00 -6.61 -5.36
N TYR A 66 5.71 -7.63 -6.19
CA TYR A 66 4.68 -8.59 -5.82
C TYR A 66 5.01 -9.36 -4.54
N ASP A 67 6.28 -9.53 -4.21
CA ASP A 67 6.69 -10.20 -2.97
C ASP A 67 6.17 -9.47 -1.73
N ALA A 68 6.20 -8.14 -1.76
CA ALA A 68 5.69 -7.32 -0.68
C ALA A 68 4.16 -7.24 -0.67
N ASN A 69 3.52 -7.41 -1.82
CA ASN A 69 2.07 -7.22 -1.94
C ASN A 69 1.26 -8.18 -1.07
N ILE A 70 1.72 -9.42 -0.88
CA ILE A 70 1.02 -10.38 -0.02
C ILE A 70 1.02 -9.88 1.43
N SER A 71 2.17 -9.44 1.94
CA SER A 71 2.27 -8.91 3.31
C SER A 71 1.44 -7.64 3.48
N ILE A 72 1.46 -6.77 2.49
CA ILE A 72 0.70 -5.52 2.50
C ILE A 72 -0.80 -5.82 2.50
N ALA A 73 -1.25 -6.71 1.62
CA ALA A 73 -2.67 -7.08 1.54
C ALA A 73 -3.15 -7.75 2.82
N ASP A 74 -2.35 -8.62 3.43
CA ASP A 74 -2.68 -9.26 4.70
C ASP A 74 -2.83 -8.23 5.82
N ALA A 75 -1.92 -7.25 5.89
CA ALA A 75 -1.99 -6.19 6.89
C ALA A 75 -3.24 -5.32 6.69
N CYS A 76 -3.59 -5.01 5.45
CA CYS A 76 -4.79 -4.24 5.14
C CYS A 76 -6.05 -5.00 5.55
N ALA A 77 -6.13 -6.29 5.21
CA ALA A 77 -7.28 -7.11 5.57
C ALA A 77 -7.45 -7.22 7.09
N ALA A 78 -6.34 -7.37 7.83
CA ALA A 78 -6.37 -7.48 9.29
C ALA A 78 -6.83 -6.18 9.96
N ASN A 79 -6.68 -5.03 9.29
CA ASN A 79 -7.00 -3.72 9.86
C ASN A 79 -8.17 -3.03 9.15
N ASP A 80 -8.90 -3.74 8.30
CA ASP A 80 -10.03 -3.21 7.52
C ASP A 80 -9.67 -1.97 6.71
N VAL A 81 -8.49 -1.97 6.12
CA VAL A 81 -8.02 -0.89 5.23
C VAL A 81 -8.18 -1.35 3.79
N ALA A 82 -8.73 -0.50 2.95
CA ALA A 82 -8.89 -0.81 1.53
C ALA A 82 -7.53 -0.94 0.84
N TYR A 83 -7.42 -1.86 -0.09
CA TYR A 83 -6.17 -2.19 -0.75
C TYR A 83 -6.31 -2.19 -2.26
N PHE A 84 -5.35 -1.53 -2.93
CA PHE A 84 -5.24 -1.51 -4.39
C PHE A 84 -3.79 -1.79 -4.75
N ASP A 85 -3.55 -2.60 -5.79
CA ASP A 85 -2.19 -2.79 -6.28
C ASP A 85 -2.16 -2.88 -7.81
N LEU A 86 -0.94 -2.88 -8.34
CA LEU A 86 -0.68 -2.93 -9.77
C LEU A 86 -0.07 -4.26 -10.20
N THR A 87 -0.14 -5.28 -9.33
CA THR A 87 0.42 -6.59 -9.66
C THR A 87 -0.44 -7.34 -10.67
N GLU A 88 0.23 -8.03 -11.60
CA GLU A 88 -0.43 -8.96 -12.52
C GLU A 88 -0.17 -10.41 -12.15
N ASP A 89 0.49 -10.66 -11.03
CA ASP A 89 0.79 -12.00 -10.56
C ASP A 89 -0.48 -12.72 -10.10
N VAL A 90 -0.80 -13.84 -10.74
CA VAL A 90 -2.03 -14.59 -10.48
C VAL A 90 -2.08 -15.14 -9.06
N ALA A 91 -0.95 -15.62 -8.54
CA ALA A 91 -0.90 -16.17 -7.19
C ALA A 91 -1.20 -15.11 -6.14
N VAL A 92 -0.66 -13.89 -6.31
CA VAL A 92 -0.95 -12.76 -5.43
C VAL A 92 -2.41 -12.36 -5.54
N SER A 93 -2.95 -12.27 -6.74
CA SER A 93 -4.35 -11.90 -6.96
C SER A 93 -5.30 -12.92 -6.32
N ASP A 94 -5.01 -14.22 -6.46
CA ASP A 94 -5.83 -15.26 -5.85
C ASP A 94 -5.77 -15.20 -4.32
N HIS A 95 -4.59 -14.94 -3.76
CA HIS A 95 -4.42 -14.74 -2.32
C HIS A 95 -5.30 -13.60 -1.80
N ILE A 96 -5.25 -12.46 -2.47
CA ILE A 96 -6.02 -11.27 -2.08
C ILE A 96 -7.51 -11.53 -2.15
N LYS A 97 -7.99 -12.21 -3.20
CA LYS A 97 -9.41 -12.54 -3.35
C LYS A 97 -9.91 -13.49 -2.26
N GLY A 98 -9.00 -14.28 -1.69
CA GLY A 98 -9.35 -15.20 -0.59
C GLY A 98 -9.42 -14.54 0.77
N LEU A 99 -8.96 -13.30 0.93
CA LEU A 99 -8.99 -12.59 2.20
C LEU A 99 -10.42 -12.19 2.57
N LYS A 100 -10.75 -12.40 3.84
CA LYS A 100 -12.05 -12.00 4.38
C LYS A 100 -11.89 -10.69 5.12
N THR A 101 -12.50 -9.64 4.59
CA THR A 101 -12.45 -8.32 5.19
C THR A 101 -13.67 -7.51 4.77
N GLU A 102 -14.05 -6.56 5.59
CA GLU A 102 -15.08 -5.58 5.23
C GLU A 102 -14.51 -4.45 4.38
N ALA A 103 -13.21 -4.28 4.35
CA ALA A 103 -12.57 -3.29 3.51
C ALA A 103 -12.61 -3.71 2.05
N PHE A 104 -12.62 -2.74 1.16
CA PHE A 104 -12.60 -2.99 -0.27
C PHE A 104 -11.20 -3.39 -0.71
N MET A 105 -11.07 -4.56 -1.34
CA MET A 105 -9.79 -5.11 -1.82
C MET A 105 -9.83 -5.19 -3.33
N MET A 106 -8.91 -4.52 -4.01
CA MET A 106 -8.88 -4.50 -5.47
C MET A 106 -7.47 -4.78 -6.00
N PRO A 107 -7.12 -6.06 -6.25
CA PRO A 107 -5.89 -6.37 -6.97
C PRO A 107 -6.07 -6.10 -8.46
N GLN A 108 -4.98 -5.83 -9.11
CA GLN A 108 -4.98 -5.68 -10.56
C GLN A 108 -4.90 -7.04 -11.25
#